data_314e08cce7ca32161f08ab0fb127b89b
#
_entry.id   314e08cce7ca32161f08ab0fb127b89b
#
_cell.length_a   1.000
_cell.length_b   1.000
_cell.length_c   1.000
_cell.angle_alpha   90.00
_cell.angle_beta   90.00
_cell.angle_gamma   90.00
#
_symmetry.space_group_name_H-M   'P 1'
#
loop_
_entity.id
_entity.type
_entity.pdbx_description
1 polymer ?
#
loop_
_entity_poly.entity_id
_entity_poly.type
_entity_poly.pdbx_seq_one_letter_code
_entity_poly.pdbx_strand_id
1 'polypeptide(L)'
;MTIRTGRRGVAVALGGVLAAGALAACSSDPTQKDSGGDAGVLNMYLYQKPKTFSPLAPNNGPDQLVMSFVFDSLYGSDASYALKPHLAAAAPEVSDDAKTITLKLKPGLKWSDGQPLTSKDVVYTYTALADPATGSAQAGKFAAVTGAKALADGKADSLAGLTAPDPNTVKITTSRPAAGLPGLIGNTPILPEHVLGKVPAKGLGDNGFFTKPTVGSGAFAFVDYKTDQYVELKANPHFREPVSIKKVYLKPVTSDVATAQLRTGEMDLTQVSPTDLPTVKGMDGVKVVSAESPGYTRIAVNQSQGRFKDARVRQALLTAIDRKGLVDKVLGGAGKVVNTSFHGDAATSAANPYAYDPAKAKSLLAAAGWDASKPVTLSWIPGQRDRDTAVTVIQSQLKAVGVEVKLKQVQADELLSSYEDKSYDLALFGGGNYATEPSTVATIDACDQAYPAGGNISRFCDPKLDELLSKADAIADPAQRKSLFQQAAKIENAQVPYLWLYNPDAVWAHRTGLSGFEPSGLPTNEVGTWDFAKWKLS
;
A
#
# COMPACT_ATOMS: atom_id res chain seq x y z
N MET A 1 49.43 -48.22 -42.89
CA MET A 1 49.13 -48.39 -44.27
C MET A 1 48.45 -47.11 -44.74
N THR A 2 49.27 -46.10 -45.08
CA THR A 2 49.66 -45.60 -46.40
C THR A 2 48.46 -45.63 -47.38
N ILE A 3 48.02 -44.54 -47.97
CA ILE A 3 48.57 -43.69 -49.04
C ILE A 3 47.50 -42.61 -49.33
N ARG A 4 47.80 -41.36 -49.37
CA ARG A 4 48.17 -40.39 -50.42
C ARG A 4 47.05 -39.87 -51.34
N THR A 5 46.79 -38.61 -51.28
CA THR A 5 46.98 -37.49 -52.25
C THR A 5 46.04 -37.35 -53.44
N GLY A 6 45.57 -36.14 -53.65
CA GLY A 6 45.06 -35.65 -54.92
C GLY A 6 44.52 -34.23 -54.90
N ARG A 7 45.41 -33.25 -55.12
CA ARG A 7 45.08 -31.87 -55.51
C ARG A 7 44.42 -31.82 -56.85
N ARG A 8 43.42 -30.97 -57.08
CA ARG A 8 43.37 -30.05 -58.24
C ARG A 8 42.20 -29.07 -58.03
N GLY A 9 42.53 -27.81 -58.06
CA GLY A 9 41.63 -26.68 -58.03
C GLY A 9 41.13 -26.34 -59.45
N VAL A 10 40.03 -25.65 -59.50
CA VAL A 10 39.68 -24.69 -60.57
C VAL A 10 38.80 -23.61 -59.92
N ALA A 11 39.21 -22.38 -60.08
CA ALA A 11 38.45 -21.19 -59.73
C ALA A 11 37.38 -20.93 -60.80
N VAL A 12 36.16 -20.57 -60.37
CA VAL A 12 35.26 -19.76 -61.20
C VAL A 12 34.64 -18.71 -60.24
N ALA A 13 35.01 -17.48 -60.47
CA ALA A 13 34.32 -16.31 -59.96
C ALA A 13 33.15 -15.98 -60.87
N LEU A 14 32.04 -15.58 -60.35
CA LEU A 14 31.10 -14.48 -60.68
C LEU A 14 29.67 -14.79 -60.23
N GLY A 15 29.06 -13.83 -59.66
CA GLY A 15 27.59 -13.63 -59.68
C GLY A 15 26.83 -13.99 -58.41
N GLY A 16 26.53 -13.01 -57.60
CA GLY A 16 25.59 -13.20 -56.53
C GLY A 16 25.50 -12.07 -55.50
N VAL A 17 25.57 -10.81 -55.95
CA VAL A 17 25.02 -9.70 -55.17
C VAL A 17 23.50 -9.76 -55.31
N LEU A 18 22.77 -9.88 -54.21
CA LEU A 18 21.34 -9.61 -53.99
C LEU A 18 20.67 -10.72 -53.17
N ALA A 19 20.86 -10.71 -51.87
CA ALA A 19 19.90 -11.24 -50.88
C ALA A 19 20.36 -10.93 -49.42
N ALA A 20 20.70 -9.68 -49.16
CA ALA A 20 20.94 -9.21 -47.78
C ALA A 20 20.00 -8.04 -47.49
N GLY A 21 18.70 -8.25 -47.66
CA GLY A 21 17.71 -7.21 -47.48
C GLY A 21 16.35 -7.76 -47.08
N ALA A 22 16.27 -8.56 -46.00
CA ALA A 22 14.97 -8.88 -45.40
C ALA A 22 15.11 -9.63 -44.07
N LEU A 23 15.80 -9.07 -43.07
CA LEU A 23 15.71 -9.52 -41.67
C LEU A 23 15.97 -8.32 -40.73
N ALA A 24 15.42 -7.16 -41.07
CA ALA A 24 15.29 -6.03 -40.16
C ALA A 24 13.79 -5.74 -39.94
N ALA A 25 13.00 -6.77 -39.62
CA ALA A 25 11.78 -6.58 -38.87
C ALA A 25 12.21 -6.54 -37.40
N CYS A 26 12.97 -5.50 -37.01
CA CYS A 26 13.05 -5.08 -35.63
C CYS A 26 11.62 -4.74 -35.23
N SER A 27 10.99 -5.59 -34.44
CA SER A 27 9.85 -5.19 -33.64
C SER A 27 10.39 -4.05 -32.76
N SER A 28 10.19 -2.81 -33.18
CA SER A 28 10.52 -1.65 -32.38
C SER A 28 9.75 -1.79 -31.07
N ASP A 29 10.46 -1.90 -29.97
CA ASP A 29 9.85 -1.90 -28.64
C ASP A 29 9.06 -0.57 -28.52
N PRO A 30 7.72 -0.60 -28.42
CA PRO A 30 6.91 0.60 -28.41
C PRO A 30 7.18 1.48 -27.18
N THR A 31 7.95 0.98 -26.21
CA THR A 31 8.37 1.69 -25.01
C THR A 31 9.70 2.43 -25.20
N GLN A 32 10.44 2.16 -26.30
CA GLN A 32 11.63 2.95 -26.64
C GLN A 32 11.20 4.33 -27.14
N LYS A 33 11.81 5.34 -26.55
CA LYS A 33 11.67 6.72 -27.06
C LYS A 33 12.56 6.86 -28.28
N ASP A 34 11.98 7.18 -29.42
CA ASP A 34 12.76 7.59 -30.58
C ASP A 34 13.59 8.82 -30.21
N SER A 35 14.80 8.93 -30.77
CA SER A 35 15.73 10.03 -30.53
C SER A 35 15.18 11.44 -30.90
N GLY A 36 13.94 11.53 -31.37
CA GLY A 36 13.17 12.73 -31.64
C GLY A 36 12.18 13.14 -30.54
N GLY A 37 12.18 12.44 -29.38
CA GLY A 37 11.34 12.74 -28.23
C GLY A 37 9.85 12.60 -28.53
N ASP A 38 9.23 11.48 -28.21
CA ASP A 38 7.76 11.34 -28.15
C ASP A 38 7.26 12.21 -26.98
N ALA A 39 7.03 13.48 -27.23
CA ALA A 39 6.55 14.43 -26.25
C ALA A 39 5.20 13.94 -25.71
N GLY A 40 5.18 13.48 -24.45
CA GLY A 40 3.98 13.03 -23.77
C GLY A 40 3.90 11.52 -23.46
N VAL A 41 4.98 10.75 -23.63
CA VAL A 41 5.07 9.34 -23.22
C VAL A 41 5.87 9.22 -21.93
N LEU A 42 5.25 8.68 -20.88
CA LEU A 42 5.86 8.43 -19.57
C LEU A 42 6.16 6.93 -19.41
N ASN A 43 7.41 6.60 -19.13
CA ASN A 43 7.82 5.25 -18.72
C ASN A 43 8.01 5.21 -17.20
N MET A 44 7.24 4.36 -16.52
CA MET A 44 7.27 4.23 -15.07
C MET A 44 7.51 2.79 -14.63
N TYR A 45 8.24 2.64 -13.55
CA TYR A 45 8.58 1.36 -12.93
C TYR A 45 7.40 0.69 -12.24
N LEU A 46 7.31 -0.64 -12.42
CA LEU A 46 6.57 -1.56 -11.57
C LEU A 46 7.54 -2.58 -10.97
N TYR A 47 7.52 -2.77 -9.66
CA TYR A 47 8.46 -3.71 -9.02
C TYR A 47 8.09 -5.18 -9.25
N GLN A 48 6.90 -5.46 -9.77
CA GLN A 48 6.38 -6.79 -10.05
C GLN A 48 5.27 -6.71 -11.10
N LYS A 49 5.04 -7.79 -11.85
CA LYS A 49 3.91 -7.87 -12.78
C LYS A 49 2.58 -7.86 -12.02
N PRO A 50 1.58 -7.13 -12.51
CA PRO A 50 0.24 -7.17 -11.95
C PRO A 50 -0.44 -8.51 -12.24
N LYS A 51 -1.35 -8.92 -11.37
CA LYS A 51 -2.14 -10.16 -11.48
C LYS A 51 -3.57 -9.89 -11.90
N THR A 52 -4.16 -8.82 -11.35
CA THR A 52 -5.55 -8.43 -11.60
C THR A 52 -5.72 -6.95 -11.35
N PHE A 53 -6.70 -6.34 -12.00
CA PHE A 53 -7.08 -4.94 -11.78
C PHE A 53 -8.44 -4.86 -11.06
N SER A 54 -8.71 -5.84 -10.20
CA SER A 54 -9.96 -5.95 -9.44
C SER A 54 -9.81 -5.35 -8.04
N PRO A 55 -10.63 -4.36 -7.64
CA PRO A 55 -10.68 -3.89 -6.27
C PRO A 55 -11.32 -4.90 -5.31
N LEU A 56 -11.94 -5.97 -5.83
CA LEU A 56 -12.50 -7.07 -5.05
C LEU A 56 -11.41 -8.01 -4.52
N ALA A 57 -10.33 -8.19 -5.29
CA ALA A 57 -9.23 -9.09 -4.93
C ALA A 57 -8.44 -8.58 -3.70
N PRO A 58 -7.72 -9.48 -3.01
CA PRO A 58 -6.70 -9.06 -2.05
C PRO A 58 -5.69 -8.13 -2.74
N ASN A 59 -5.48 -6.97 -2.14
CA ASN A 59 -4.65 -5.94 -2.74
C ASN A 59 -3.17 -6.31 -2.72
N ASN A 60 -2.50 -6.19 -3.86
CA ASN A 60 -1.05 -6.12 -3.95
C ASN A 60 -0.61 -4.80 -4.62
N GLY A 61 0.60 -4.37 -4.35
CA GLY A 61 1.04 -3.04 -4.78
C GLY A 61 1.03 -2.80 -6.28
N PRO A 62 1.51 -3.71 -7.16
CA PRO A 62 1.46 -3.52 -8.61
C PRO A 62 0.05 -3.40 -9.17
N ASP A 63 -0.89 -4.22 -8.69
CA ASP A 63 -2.28 -4.18 -9.13
C ASP A 63 -2.91 -2.84 -8.77
N GLN A 64 -2.72 -2.41 -7.53
CA GLN A 64 -3.22 -1.13 -7.03
C GLN A 64 -2.60 0.06 -7.76
N LEU A 65 -1.29 0.02 -8.07
CA LEU A 65 -0.65 1.08 -8.81
C LEU A 65 -1.27 1.25 -10.20
N VAL A 66 -1.53 0.16 -10.94
CA VAL A 66 -2.23 0.26 -12.23
C VAL A 66 -3.65 0.77 -12.03
N MET A 67 -4.38 0.26 -11.03
CA MET A 67 -5.74 0.73 -10.72
C MET A 67 -5.78 2.22 -10.41
N SER A 68 -4.76 2.79 -9.76
CA SER A 68 -4.71 4.23 -9.44
C SER A 68 -4.63 5.14 -10.68
N PHE A 69 -4.18 4.62 -11.81
CA PHE A 69 -4.21 5.34 -13.10
C PHE A 69 -5.57 5.21 -13.81
N VAL A 70 -6.20 4.02 -13.71
CA VAL A 70 -7.37 3.64 -14.52
C VAL A 70 -8.69 4.01 -13.84
N PHE A 71 -8.73 3.94 -12.51
CA PHE A 71 -9.93 4.26 -11.73
C PHE A 71 -9.70 5.48 -10.85
N ASP A 72 -10.77 6.18 -10.52
CA ASP A 72 -10.79 7.22 -9.52
C ASP A 72 -11.69 6.78 -8.34
N SER A 73 -11.57 7.47 -7.22
CA SER A 73 -12.29 7.21 -5.97
C SER A 73 -13.03 8.46 -5.52
N LEU A 74 -13.91 8.34 -4.52
CA LEU A 74 -14.59 9.51 -3.96
C LEU A 74 -13.62 10.46 -3.31
N TYR A 75 -12.66 9.93 -2.57
CA TYR A 75 -11.64 10.68 -1.85
C TYR A 75 -10.27 10.04 -2.04
N GLY A 76 -9.26 10.86 -2.17
CA GLY A 76 -7.87 10.51 -1.91
C GLY A 76 -7.44 11.02 -0.54
N SER A 77 -6.13 11.01 -0.29
CA SER A 77 -5.55 11.59 0.94
C SER A 77 -4.47 12.60 0.58
N ASP A 78 -4.36 13.67 1.34
CA ASP A 78 -3.24 14.60 1.23
C ASP A 78 -2.03 14.15 2.08
N ALA A 79 -0.96 14.95 2.08
CA ALA A 79 0.25 14.65 2.85
C ALA A 79 0.04 14.62 4.38
N SER A 80 -1.06 15.16 4.88
CA SER A 80 -1.45 15.08 6.30
C SER A 80 -2.37 13.90 6.60
N TYR A 81 -2.67 13.09 5.60
CA TYR A 81 -3.62 11.96 5.60
C TYR A 81 -5.09 12.36 5.74
N ALA A 82 -5.41 13.65 5.57
CA ALA A 82 -6.77 14.11 5.53
C ALA A 82 -7.44 13.75 4.19
N LEU A 83 -8.74 13.45 4.23
CA LEU A 83 -9.52 13.13 3.04
C LEU A 83 -9.57 14.32 2.09
N LYS A 84 -9.14 14.11 0.84
CA LYS A 84 -9.16 15.07 -0.25
C LYS A 84 -10.23 14.68 -1.27
N PRO A 85 -11.21 15.54 -1.57
CA PRO A 85 -12.24 15.23 -2.56
C PRO A 85 -11.69 15.01 -3.96
N HIS A 86 -12.05 13.89 -4.61
CA HIS A 86 -11.75 13.53 -6.00
C HIS A 86 -13.02 13.50 -6.85
N LEU A 87 -13.74 12.37 -6.88
CA LEU A 87 -15.08 12.32 -7.47
C LEU A 87 -16.12 13.02 -6.57
N ALA A 88 -15.86 13.08 -5.26
CA ALA A 88 -16.68 13.86 -4.34
C ALA A 88 -16.53 15.37 -4.57
N ALA A 89 -17.59 16.11 -4.36
CA ALA A 89 -17.64 17.57 -4.47
C ALA A 89 -17.12 18.27 -3.20
N ALA A 90 -17.25 17.63 -2.04
CA ALA A 90 -16.89 18.16 -0.73
C ALA A 90 -16.52 17.03 0.23
N ALA A 91 -16.07 17.38 1.42
CA ALA A 91 -15.89 16.45 2.53
C ALA A 91 -17.22 15.70 2.84
N PRO A 92 -17.16 14.49 3.41
CA PRO A 92 -18.35 13.76 3.81
C PRO A 92 -19.12 14.51 4.91
N GLU A 93 -20.45 14.53 4.82
CA GLU A 93 -21.32 15.03 5.88
C GLU A 93 -21.71 13.87 6.79
N VAL A 94 -21.35 13.95 8.07
CA VAL A 94 -21.65 12.92 9.08
C VAL A 94 -22.66 13.49 10.07
N SER A 95 -23.77 12.76 10.33
CA SER A 95 -24.77 13.18 11.33
C SER A 95 -24.20 13.13 12.76
N ASP A 96 -24.79 13.90 13.68
CA ASP A 96 -24.33 14.02 15.07
C ASP A 96 -24.26 12.67 15.81
N ASP A 97 -25.18 11.73 15.46
CA ASP A 97 -25.18 10.37 15.99
C ASP A 97 -24.21 9.41 15.28
N ALA A 98 -23.46 9.94 14.30
CA ALA A 98 -22.52 9.20 13.44
C ALA A 98 -23.13 7.98 12.73
N LYS A 99 -24.45 7.97 12.49
CA LYS A 99 -25.15 6.85 11.83
C LYS A 99 -25.63 7.15 10.41
N THR A 100 -25.55 8.39 9.98
CA THR A 100 -25.88 8.80 8.62
C THR A 100 -24.72 9.55 8.02
N ILE A 101 -24.27 9.12 6.83
CA ILE A 101 -23.19 9.74 6.08
C ILE A 101 -23.73 10.11 4.70
N THR A 102 -23.56 11.37 4.30
CA THR A 102 -23.94 11.86 2.98
C THR A 102 -22.69 12.23 2.20
N LEU A 103 -22.57 11.65 1.00
CA LEU A 103 -21.47 11.88 0.06
C LEU A 103 -22.05 12.57 -1.17
N LYS A 104 -21.47 13.70 -1.57
CA LYS A 104 -21.88 14.48 -2.74
C LYS A 104 -20.86 14.29 -3.87
N LEU A 105 -21.30 13.89 -5.06
CA LEU A 105 -20.46 13.79 -6.25
C LEU A 105 -20.37 15.14 -6.96
N LYS A 106 -19.26 15.40 -7.64
CA LYS A 106 -19.13 16.48 -8.60
C LYS A 106 -20.13 16.30 -9.74
N PRO A 107 -20.75 17.35 -10.24
CA PRO A 107 -21.65 17.23 -11.39
C PRO A 107 -20.86 16.94 -12.68
N GLY A 108 -21.50 16.24 -13.62
CA GLY A 108 -20.96 16.04 -14.97
C GLY A 108 -19.81 15.05 -15.08
N LEU A 109 -19.56 14.23 -14.05
CA LEU A 109 -18.56 13.17 -14.10
C LEU A 109 -18.90 12.15 -15.21
N LYS A 110 -17.85 11.63 -15.85
CA LYS A 110 -17.97 10.65 -16.94
C LYS A 110 -16.97 9.52 -16.82
N TRP A 111 -17.36 8.39 -17.30
CA TRP A 111 -16.47 7.27 -17.60
C TRP A 111 -15.64 7.53 -18.85
N SER A 112 -14.57 6.76 -19.08
CA SER A 112 -13.67 6.90 -20.24
C SER A 112 -14.34 6.62 -21.58
N ASP A 113 -15.49 5.96 -21.59
CA ASP A 113 -16.36 5.74 -22.76
C ASP A 113 -17.39 6.85 -22.98
N GLY A 114 -17.39 7.89 -22.11
CA GLY A 114 -18.28 9.04 -22.18
C GLY A 114 -19.62 8.86 -21.47
N GLN A 115 -19.96 7.68 -20.94
CA GLN A 115 -21.16 7.46 -20.14
C GLN A 115 -21.11 8.24 -18.83
N PRO A 116 -22.25 8.72 -18.28
CA PRO A 116 -22.27 9.41 -17.00
C PRO A 116 -21.81 8.50 -15.85
N LEU A 117 -20.95 9.04 -14.96
CA LEU A 117 -20.64 8.43 -13.67
C LEU A 117 -21.53 9.08 -12.61
N THR A 118 -22.28 8.27 -11.87
CA THR A 118 -23.32 8.73 -10.95
C THR A 118 -23.26 8.02 -9.60
N SER A 119 -24.11 8.44 -8.67
CA SER A 119 -24.31 7.79 -7.37
C SER A 119 -24.68 6.30 -7.47
N LYS A 120 -25.28 5.86 -8.59
CA LYS A 120 -25.58 4.44 -8.83
C LYS A 120 -24.32 3.59 -8.93
N ASP A 121 -23.27 4.10 -9.59
CA ASP A 121 -21.99 3.42 -9.70
C ASP A 121 -21.34 3.23 -8.32
N VAL A 122 -21.48 4.23 -7.43
CA VAL A 122 -20.97 4.16 -6.06
C VAL A 122 -21.76 3.11 -5.25
N VAL A 123 -23.08 3.14 -5.31
CA VAL A 123 -23.93 2.16 -4.62
C VAL A 123 -23.66 0.74 -5.13
N TYR A 124 -23.53 0.55 -6.45
CA TYR A 124 -23.14 -0.71 -7.05
C TYR A 124 -21.78 -1.19 -6.52
N THR A 125 -20.77 -0.34 -6.57
CA THR A 125 -19.41 -0.66 -6.12
C THR A 125 -19.37 -1.09 -4.66
N TYR A 126 -19.98 -0.30 -3.78
CA TYR A 126 -19.96 -0.58 -2.35
C TYR A 126 -20.76 -1.82 -1.99
N THR A 127 -21.85 -2.09 -2.71
CA THR A 127 -22.60 -3.35 -2.57
C THR A 127 -21.75 -4.55 -3.00
N ALA A 128 -21.11 -4.46 -4.17
CA ALA A 128 -20.23 -5.53 -4.68
C ALA A 128 -19.05 -5.81 -3.74
N LEU A 129 -18.46 -4.78 -3.16
CA LEU A 129 -17.35 -4.94 -2.21
C LEU A 129 -17.79 -5.50 -0.86
N ALA A 130 -19.01 -5.22 -0.43
CA ALA A 130 -19.58 -5.73 0.81
C ALA A 130 -20.11 -7.17 0.70
N ASP A 131 -20.36 -7.65 -0.53
CA ASP A 131 -20.91 -8.98 -0.77
C ASP A 131 -19.80 -10.05 -0.85
N PRO A 132 -19.72 -10.99 0.09
CA PRO A 132 -18.76 -12.09 0.03
C PRO A 132 -18.92 -12.98 -1.21
N ALA A 133 -20.13 -13.06 -1.80
CA ALA A 133 -20.40 -13.87 -2.99
C ALA A 133 -19.59 -13.38 -4.22
N THR A 134 -19.16 -12.12 -4.24
CA THR A 134 -18.28 -11.57 -5.29
C THR A 134 -16.83 -12.01 -5.19
N GLY A 135 -16.45 -12.69 -4.10
CA GLY A 135 -15.05 -12.99 -3.76
C GLY A 135 -14.31 -11.80 -3.13
N SER A 136 -15.03 -10.77 -2.68
CA SER A 136 -14.43 -9.55 -2.13
C SER A 136 -13.65 -9.80 -0.84
N ALA A 137 -12.39 -9.40 -0.82
CA ALA A 137 -11.56 -9.32 0.38
C ALA A 137 -11.86 -8.08 1.24
N GLN A 138 -12.76 -7.19 0.80
CA GLN A 138 -13.04 -5.89 1.42
C GLN A 138 -14.35 -5.89 2.24
N ALA A 139 -15.11 -6.98 2.26
CA ALA A 139 -16.45 -7.04 2.85
C ALA A 139 -16.50 -6.54 4.31
N GLY A 140 -15.48 -6.83 5.10
CA GLY A 140 -15.36 -6.39 6.48
C GLY A 140 -15.40 -4.86 6.69
N LYS A 141 -14.95 -4.08 5.71
CA LYS A 141 -14.99 -2.61 5.77
C LYS A 141 -16.42 -2.05 5.85
N PHE A 142 -17.39 -2.80 5.33
CA PHE A 142 -18.79 -2.39 5.26
C PHE A 142 -19.65 -2.95 6.40
N ALA A 143 -19.05 -3.63 7.38
CA ALA A 143 -19.78 -4.32 8.45
C ALA A 143 -20.70 -3.42 9.29
N ALA A 144 -20.40 -2.11 9.36
CA ALA A 144 -21.25 -1.14 10.05
C ALA A 144 -22.48 -0.70 9.22
N VAL A 145 -22.48 -0.87 7.90
CA VAL A 145 -23.57 -0.44 7.03
C VAL A 145 -24.81 -1.29 7.30
N THR A 146 -25.98 -0.63 7.40
CA THR A 146 -27.26 -1.32 7.60
C THR A 146 -27.51 -2.33 6.49
N GLY A 147 -27.83 -3.55 6.84
CA GLY A 147 -28.05 -4.65 5.89
C GLY A 147 -26.80 -5.48 5.56
N ALA A 148 -25.59 -5.09 6.01
CA ALA A 148 -24.35 -5.82 5.73
C ALA A 148 -24.41 -7.30 6.15
N LYS A 149 -24.97 -7.58 7.33
CA LYS A 149 -25.13 -8.96 7.79
C LYS A 149 -26.10 -9.77 6.92
N ALA A 150 -27.23 -9.17 6.50
CA ALA A 150 -28.19 -9.85 5.64
C ALA A 150 -27.58 -10.17 4.26
N LEU A 151 -26.79 -9.24 3.70
CA LEU A 151 -26.05 -9.45 2.47
C LEU A 151 -25.01 -10.57 2.63
N ALA A 152 -24.22 -10.54 3.69
CA ALA A 152 -23.21 -11.56 3.98
C ALA A 152 -23.79 -12.96 4.21
N ASP A 153 -25.01 -13.04 4.79
CA ASP A 153 -25.74 -14.29 5.00
C ASP A 153 -26.47 -14.78 3.71
N GLY A 154 -26.39 -14.06 2.58
CA GLY A 154 -27.11 -14.35 1.34
C GLY A 154 -28.64 -14.17 1.45
N LYS A 155 -29.12 -13.35 2.39
CA LYS A 155 -30.54 -13.04 2.63
C LYS A 155 -31.00 -11.74 1.96
N ALA A 156 -30.08 -11.02 1.35
CA ALA A 156 -30.31 -9.78 0.61
C ALA A 156 -29.31 -9.69 -0.55
N ASP A 157 -29.71 -8.99 -1.62
CA ASP A 157 -28.88 -8.75 -2.82
C ASP A 157 -28.25 -7.35 -2.80
N SER A 158 -28.48 -6.57 -1.75
CA SER A 158 -28.00 -5.20 -1.62
C SER A 158 -27.85 -4.77 -0.17
N LEU A 159 -27.10 -3.69 0.04
CA LEU A 159 -26.99 -3.04 1.35
C LEU A 159 -28.19 -2.10 1.56
N ALA A 160 -29.09 -2.45 2.45
CA ALA A 160 -30.28 -1.64 2.77
C ALA A 160 -29.94 -0.21 3.25
N GLY A 161 -28.75 -0.02 3.81
CA GLY A 161 -28.26 1.29 4.23
C GLY A 161 -27.63 2.14 3.13
N LEU A 162 -27.51 1.65 1.88
CA LEU A 162 -26.99 2.44 0.76
C LEU A 162 -28.12 2.91 -0.14
N THR A 163 -28.22 4.21 -0.37
CA THR A 163 -29.21 4.78 -1.29
C THR A 163 -28.59 5.87 -2.17
N ALA A 164 -29.15 6.02 -3.38
CA ALA A 164 -28.83 7.05 -4.35
C ALA A 164 -30.09 7.90 -4.61
N PRO A 165 -30.42 8.88 -3.76
CA PRO A 165 -31.64 9.66 -3.88
C PRO A 165 -31.68 10.53 -5.13
N ASP A 166 -30.53 10.91 -5.65
CA ASP A 166 -30.33 11.63 -6.91
C ASP A 166 -29.00 11.22 -7.57
N PRO A 167 -28.72 11.61 -8.83
CA PRO A 167 -27.50 11.20 -9.54
C PRO A 167 -26.19 11.59 -8.88
N ASN A 168 -26.18 12.58 -7.99
CA ASN A 168 -24.97 13.11 -7.36
C ASN A 168 -24.93 12.91 -5.85
N THR A 169 -25.87 12.19 -5.26
CA THR A 169 -25.92 11.99 -3.80
C THR A 169 -25.94 10.51 -3.46
N VAL A 170 -25.01 10.10 -2.60
CA VAL A 170 -25.03 8.79 -1.93
C VAL A 170 -25.29 9.01 -0.45
N LYS A 171 -26.27 8.29 0.09
CA LYS A 171 -26.56 8.28 1.52
C LYS A 171 -26.27 6.90 2.09
N ILE A 172 -25.48 6.86 3.16
CA ILE A 172 -25.09 5.65 3.88
C ILE A 172 -25.73 5.71 5.26
N THR A 173 -26.47 4.68 5.64
CA THR A 173 -27.01 4.50 6.99
C THR A 173 -26.32 3.31 7.65
N THR A 174 -25.88 3.48 8.88
CA THR A 174 -25.17 2.45 9.63
C THR A 174 -25.98 1.92 10.81
N SER A 175 -25.78 0.66 11.18
CA SER A 175 -26.47 -0.01 12.29
C SER A 175 -25.92 0.41 13.66
N ARG A 176 -24.71 0.97 13.68
CA ARG A 176 -24.01 1.53 14.84
C ARG A 176 -23.26 2.81 14.42
N PRO A 177 -22.87 3.68 15.36
CA PRO A 177 -22.03 4.82 15.02
C PRO A 177 -20.77 4.39 14.26
N ALA A 178 -20.40 5.13 13.20
CA ALA A 178 -19.28 4.81 12.32
C ALA A 178 -18.73 6.07 11.64
N ALA A 179 -18.34 7.07 12.43
CA ALA A 179 -17.82 8.34 11.92
C ALA A 179 -16.57 8.17 11.04
N GLY A 180 -15.78 7.11 11.24
CA GLY A 180 -14.60 6.79 10.45
C GLY A 180 -14.87 6.11 9.11
N LEU A 181 -16.11 5.69 8.85
CA LEU A 181 -16.42 4.93 7.63
C LEU A 181 -16.00 5.63 6.32
N PRO A 182 -16.15 6.96 6.15
CA PRO A 182 -15.67 7.64 4.94
C PRO A 182 -14.16 7.50 4.71
N GLY A 183 -13.34 7.53 5.77
CA GLY A 183 -11.90 7.30 5.68
C GLY A 183 -11.55 5.88 5.30
N LEU A 184 -12.38 4.92 5.70
CA LEU A 184 -12.16 3.49 5.45
C LEU A 184 -12.50 3.06 4.02
N ILE A 185 -13.54 3.66 3.41
CA ILE A 185 -14.06 3.24 2.09
C ILE A 185 -13.89 4.30 1.00
N GLY A 186 -13.52 5.54 1.36
CA GLY A 186 -13.54 6.66 0.44
C GLY A 186 -12.51 6.60 -0.68
N ASN A 187 -11.38 5.92 -0.47
CA ASN A 187 -10.32 5.70 -1.46
C ASN A 187 -10.55 4.45 -2.34
N THR A 188 -11.71 3.82 -2.24
CA THR A 188 -12.05 2.64 -3.04
C THR A 188 -12.26 3.01 -4.51
N PRO A 189 -11.65 2.28 -5.48
CA PRO A 189 -11.92 2.44 -6.90
C PRO A 189 -13.39 2.25 -7.22
N ILE A 190 -14.01 3.20 -7.91
CA ILE A 190 -15.42 3.07 -8.32
C ILE A 190 -15.50 2.26 -9.61
N LEU A 191 -16.45 1.32 -9.68
CA LEU A 191 -16.67 0.39 -10.77
C LEU A 191 -17.84 0.84 -11.65
N PRO A 192 -17.77 0.62 -12.99
CA PRO A 192 -18.84 1.00 -13.93
C PRO A 192 -20.05 0.06 -13.85
N GLU A 193 -21.13 0.50 -13.22
CA GLU A 193 -22.39 -0.26 -13.10
C GLU A 193 -22.95 -0.66 -14.49
N HIS A 194 -22.90 0.24 -15.47
CA HIS A 194 -23.39 -0.01 -16.81
C HIS A 194 -22.66 -1.15 -17.56
N VAL A 195 -21.44 -1.48 -17.15
CA VAL A 195 -20.64 -2.59 -17.70
C VAL A 195 -20.83 -3.87 -16.87
N LEU A 196 -20.75 -3.75 -15.57
CA LEU A 196 -20.65 -4.87 -14.64
C LEU A 196 -21.98 -5.23 -13.94
N GLY A 197 -22.97 -4.34 -13.96
CA GLY A 197 -24.21 -4.50 -13.19
C GLY A 197 -25.08 -5.70 -13.59
N LYS A 198 -24.84 -6.31 -14.76
CA LYS A 198 -25.51 -7.54 -15.18
C LYS A 198 -24.71 -8.81 -14.88
N VAL A 199 -23.49 -8.67 -14.36
CA VAL A 199 -22.66 -9.81 -13.98
C VAL A 199 -23.15 -10.31 -12.62
N PRO A 200 -23.48 -11.61 -12.47
CA PRO A 200 -23.88 -12.16 -11.18
C PRO A 200 -22.79 -11.95 -10.13
N ALA A 201 -23.16 -11.71 -8.87
CA ALA A 201 -22.22 -11.54 -7.77
C ALA A 201 -21.20 -12.69 -7.71
N LYS A 202 -21.69 -13.94 -7.80
CA LYS A 202 -20.84 -15.11 -7.93
C LYS A 202 -20.12 -15.09 -9.29
N GLY A 203 -18.79 -14.96 -9.24
CA GLY A 203 -17.93 -14.87 -10.43
C GLY A 203 -17.63 -13.44 -10.86
N LEU A 204 -18.14 -12.41 -10.18
CA LEU A 204 -17.78 -11.03 -10.48
C LEU A 204 -16.27 -10.80 -10.28
N GLY A 205 -15.68 -11.33 -9.21
CA GLY A 205 -14.24 -11.17 -8.92
C GLY A 205 -13.32 -11.75 -10.01
N ASP A 206 -13.79 -12.78 -10.71
CA ASP A 206 -13.05 -13.46 -11.80
C ASP A 206 -13.45 -12.96 -13.20
N ASN A 207 -14.25 -11.89 -13.28
CA ASN A 207 -14.69 -11.36 -14.56
C ASN A 207 -13.52 -10.85 -15.40
N GLY A 208 -13.53 -11.16 -16.70
CA GLY A 208 -12.50 -10.74 -17.67
C GLY A 208 -12.29 -9.24 -17.77
N PHE A 209 -13.24 -8.42 -17.34
CA PHE A 209 -13.08 -6.99 -17.20
C PHE A 209 -11.87 -6.63 -16.31
N PHE A 210 -11.62 -7.37 -15.25
CA PHE A 210 -10.51 -7.11 -14.33
C PHE A 210 -9.13 -7.57 -14.82
N THR A 211 -9.07 -8.18 -15.99
CA THR A 211 -7.80 -8.41 -16.71
C THR A 211 -7.55 -7.36 -17.78
N LYS A 212 -8.62 -6.74 -18.31
CA LYS A 212 -8.60 -5.69 -19.32
C LYS A 212 -9.71 -4.67 -19.04
N PRO A 213 -9.50 -3.74 -18.10
CA PRO A 213 -10.54 -2.78 -17.72
C PRO A 213 -10.75 -1.74 -18.82
N THR A 214 -11.66 -2.04 -19.75
CA THR A 214 -11.92 -1.21 -20.94
C THR A 214 -12.59 0.12 -20.63
N VAL A 215 -13.18 0.26 -19.45
CA VAL A 215 -13.85 1.46 -18.95
C VAL A 215 -13.29 1.81 -17.57
N GLY A 216 -12.84 3.04 -17.40
CA GLY A 216 -12.31 3.55 -16.14
C GLY A 216 -12.71 5.00 -15.91
N SER A 217 -12.57 5.48 -14.68
CA SER A 217 -12.85 6.86 -14.26
C SER A 217 -11.59 7.68 -13.99
N GLY A 218 -10.41 7.03 -14.01
CA GLY A 218 -9.12 7.63 -13.70
C GLY A 218 -8.56 8.52 -14.81
N ALA A 219 -7.38 9.07 -14.55
CA ALA A 219 -6.69 9.97 -15.47
C ALA A 219 -6.29 9.30 -16.79
N PHE A 220 -6.16 7.98 -16.79
CA PHE A 220 -5.78 7.20 -17.95
C PHE A 220 -6.75 6.04 -18.19
N ALA A 221 -6.99 5.73 -19.46
CA ALA A 221 -7.73 4.56 -19.91
C ALA A 221 -6.76 3.43 -20.25
N PHE A 222 -7.13 2.21 -19.88
CA PHE A 222 -6.38 1.01 -20.21
C PHE A 222 -6.37 0.76 -21.73
N VAL A 223 -5.22 0.37 -22.27
CA VAL A 223 -5.04 0.01 -23.69
C VAL A 223 -4.69 -1.46 -23.84
N ASP A 224 -3.57 -1.89 -23.24
CA ASP A 224 -3.11 -3.28 -23.35
C ASP A 224 -2.25 -3.68 -22.15
N TYR A 225 -2.15 -4.98 -21.93
CA TYR A 225 -1.22 -5.59 -20.98
C TYR A 225 -0.47 -6.73 -21.66
N LYS A 226 0.81 -6.51 -21.90
CA LYS A 226 1.74 -7.56 -22.32
C LYS A 226 2.49 -8.07 -21.09
N THR A 227 2.14 -9.28 -20.67
CA THR A 227 2.74 -9.92 -19.50
C THR A 227 4.26 -9.88 -19.56
N ASP A 228 4.90 -9.52 -18.44
CA ASP A 228 6.36 -9.36 -18.28
C ASP A 228 7.00 -8.26 -19.15
N GLN A 229 6.22 -7.45 -19.87
CA GLN A 229 6.75 -6.36 -20.70
C GLN A 229 6.23 -4.99 -20.23
N TYR A 230 4.92 -4.75 -20.31
CA TYR A 230 4.32 -3.47 -19.91
C TYR A 230 2.81 -3.53 -19.76
N VAL A 231 2.28 -2.57 -19.00
CA VAL A 231 0.89 -2.13 -19.08
C VAL A 231 0.87 -0.81 -19.85
N GLU A 232 0.11 -0.73 -20.95
CA GLU A 232 -0.08 0.47 -21.74
C GLU A 232 -1.36 1.19 -21.38
N LEU A 233 -1.23 2.47 -21.11
CA LEU A 233 -2.34 3.36 -20.76
C LEU A 233 -2.29 4.60 -21.66
N LYS A 234 -3.46 5.19 -21.98
CA LYS A 234 -3.58 6.46 -22.69
C LYS A 234 -4.38 7.46 -21.89
N ALA A 235 -4.15 8.75 -22.08
CA ALA A 235 -4.93 9.80 -21.44
C ALA A 235 -6.44 9.57 -21.62
N ASN A 236 -7.20 9.71 -20.53
CA ASN A 236 -8.65 9.65 -20.56
C ASN A 236 -9.22 11.04 -20.93
N PRO A 237 -9.88 11.20 -22.09
CA PRO A 237 -10.41 12.48 -22.53
C PRO A 237 -11.57 12.97 -21.67
N HIS A 238 -12.16 12.11 -20.85
CA HIS A 238 -13.28 12.40 -19.98
C HIS A 238 -12.90 12.50 -18.49
N PHE A 239 -11.58 12.44 -18.18
CA PHE A 239 -11.15 12.64 -16.80
C PHE A 239 -11.56 14.05 -16.30
N ARG A 240 -11.88 14.14 -15.02
CA ARG A 240 -12.39 15.38 -14.38
C ARG A 240 -11.48 16.62 -14.52
N GLU A 241 -10.22 16.42 -14.88
CA GLU A 241 -9.21 17.47 -15.09
C GLU A 241 -8.36 17.14 -16.32
N PRO A 242 -7.86 18.16 -17.06
CA PRO A 242 -7.02 17.92 -18.23
C PRO A 242 -5.70 17.24 -17.85
N VAL A 243 -5.30 16.20 -18.60
CA VAL A 243 -4.03 15.47 -18.44
C VAL A 243 -3.10 15.82 -19.58
N SER A 244 -1.86 16.22 -19.27
CA SER A 244 -0.86 16.61 -20.29
C SER A 244 -0.12 15.40 -20.87
N ILE A 245 0.10 14.35 -20.06
CA ILE A 245 0.74 13.09 -20.48
C ILE A 245 -0.24 12.31 -21.35
N LYS A 246 0.17 11.96 -22.56
CA LYS A 246 -0.70 11.27 -23.53
C LYS A 246 -0.74 9.77 -23.35
N LYS A 247 0.40 9.19 -22.94
CA LYS A 247 0.56 7.75 -22.82
C LYS A 247 1.46 7.40 -21.63
N VAL A 248 1.17 6.29 -20.97
CA VAL A 248 1.99 5.75 -19.88
C VAL A 248 2.29 4.28 -20.16
N TYR A 249 3.54 3.90 -20.00
CA TYR A 249 3.97 2.51 -19.91
C TYR A 249 4.42 2.20 -18.49
N LEU A 250 3.75 1.25 -17.84
CA LEU A 250 4.16 0.72 -16.55
C LEU A 250 4.95 -0.57 -16.80
N LYS A 251 6.25 -0.57 -16.47
CA LYS A 251 7.20 -1.63 -16.86
C LYS A 251 7.57 -2.50 -15.66
N PRO A 252 7.20 -3.80 -15.64
CA PRO A 252 7.58 -4.73 -14.58
C PRO A 252 9.04 -5.17 -14.78
N VAL A 253 9.95 -4.51 -14.09
CA VAL A 253 11.39 -4.79 -14.11
C VAL A 253 11.95 -4.88 -12.69
N THR A 254 13.21 -5.32 -12.52
CA THR A 254 13.86 -5.25 -11.21
C THR A 254 14.32 -3.82 -10.89
N SER A 255 14.55 -3.50 -9.61
CA SER A 255 15.00 -2.17 -9.19
C SER A 255 16.34 -1.77 -9.83
N ASP A 256 17.25 -2.74 -10.01
CA ASP A 256 18.55 -2.51 -10.65
C ASP A 256 18.37 -2.13 -12.14
N VAL A 257 17.47 -2.80 -12.84
CA VAL A 257 17.12 -2.48 -14.24
C VAL A 257 16.45 -1.11 -14.32
N ALA A 258 15.49 -0.82 -13.45
CA ALA A 258 14.83 0.49 -13.41
C ALA A 258 15.84 1.62 -13.15
N THR A 259 16.80 1.41 -12.24
CA THR A 259 17.87 2.36 -11.93
C THR A 259 18.81 2.58 -13.13
N ALA A 260 19.15 1.52 -13.86
CA ALA A 260 19.94 1.61 -15.10
C ALA A 260 19.17 2.37 -16.20
N GLN A 261 17.90 2.04 -16.41
CA GLN A 261 17.02 2.70 -17.39
C GLN A 261 16.73 4.17 -17.04
N LEU A 262 16.67 4.52 -15.75
CA LEU A 262 16.57 5.91 -15.32
C LEU A 262 17.80 6.72 -15.76
N ARG A 263 19.00 6.13 -15.66
CA ARG A 263 20.26 6.75 -16.09
C ARG A 263 20.29 6.97 -17.61
N THR A 264 19.82 6.00 -18.40
CA THR A 264 19.82 6.07 -19.88
C THR A 264 18.66 6.91 -20.44
N GLY A 265 17.64 7.23 -19.62
CA GLY A 265 16.43 7.95 -20.04
C GLY A 265 15.32 7.06 -20.60
N GLU A 266 15.47 5.73 -20.55
CA GLU A 266 14.42 4.76 -20.90
C GLU A 266 13.33 4.64 -19.84
N MET A 267 13.61 5.09 -18.61
CA MET A 267 12.68 5.21 -17.50
C MET A 267 12.60 6.67 -17.06
N ASP A 268 11.39 7.19 -16.83
CA ASP A 268 11.18 8.56 -16.41
C ASP A 268 10.96 8.68 -14.91
N LEU A 269 10.33 7.67 -14.30
CA LEU A 269 9.92 7.69 -12.90
C LEU A 269 10.07 6.29 -12.29
N THR A 270 10.80 6.22 -11.17
CA THR A 270 10.99 4.96 -10.43
C THR A 270 10.95 5.18 -8.92
N GLN A 271 10.50 4.17 -8.20
CA GLN A 271 10.71 4.09 -6.76
C GLN A 271 12.17 3.66 -6.48
N VAL A 272 12.78 4.23 -5.47
CA VAL A 272 14.19 3.99 -5.11
C VAL A 272 14.26 3.28 -3.78
N SER A 273 15.00 2.17 -3.74
CA SER A 273 15.36 1.54 -2.47
C SER A 273 16.28 2.46 -1.67
N PRO A 274 16.15 2.53 -0.33
CA PRO A 274 17.08 3.30 0.50
C PRO A 274 18.56 2.95 0.26
N THR A 275 18.86 1.70 -0.08
CA THR A 275 20.23 1.24 -0.37
C THR A 275 20.79 1.78 -1.68
N ASP A 276 19.95 2.15 -2.63
CA ASP A 276 20.35 2.65 -3.95
C ASP A 276 20.39 4.20 -4.00
N LEU A 277 19.87 4.83 -2.96
CA LEU A 277 19.76 6.28 -2.84
C LEU A 277 21.07 7.03 -3.10
N PRO A 278 22.26 6.62 -2.56
CA PRO A 278 23.51 7.31 -2.87
C PRO A 278 23.86 7.29 -4.36
N THR A 279 23.62 6.15 -5.03
CA THR A 279 23.88 6.00 -6.47
C THR A 279 22.98 6.91 -7.30
N VAL A 280 21.69 6.93 -6.98
CA VAL A 280 20.68 7.69 -7.75
C VAL A 280 20.83 9.20 -7.54
N LYS A 281 21.18 9.66 -6.33
CA LYS A 281 21.48 11.07 -6.03
C LYS A 281 22.63 11.64 -6.85
N GLY A 282 23.55 10.79 -7.31
CA GLY A 282 24.70 11.18 -8.14
C GLY A 282 24.45 11.17 -9.65
N MET A 283 23.22 10.89 -10.12
CA MET A 283 22.90 10.81 -11.55
C MET A 283 22.57 12.18 -12.14
N ASP A 284 23.21 12.51 -13.27
CA ASP A 284 22.89 13.70 -14.03
C ASP A 284 21.47 13.65 -14.63
N GLY A 285 20.76 14.77 -14.58
CA GLY A 285 19.40 14.88 -15.13
C GLY A 285 18.33 14.09 -14.36
N VAL A 286 18.63 13.67 -13.11
CA VAL A 286 17.71 12.96 -12.22
C VAL A 286 17.46 13.81 -10.97
N LYS A 287 16.22 13.86 -10.53
CA LYS A 287 15.81 14.41 -9.24
C LYS A 287 15.36 13.27 -8.33
N VAL A 288 15.80 13.31 -7.08
CA VAL A 288 15.32 12.45 -6.02
C VAL A 288 14.40 13.25 -5.12
N VAL A 289 13.22 12.71 -4.88
CA VAL A 289 12.19 13.29 -4.03
C VAL A 289 11.68 12.23 -3.06
N SER A 290 11.30 12.62 -1.85
CA SER A 290 10.76 11.70 -0.86
C SER A 290 9.55 12.30 -0.17
N ALA A 291 8.66 11.43 0.28
CA ALA A 291 7.58 11.76 1.18
C ALA A 291 7.59 10.81 2.37
N GLU A 292 7.21 11.34 3.52
CA GLU A 292 6.99 10.52 4.70
C GLU A 292 5.89 9.49 4.43
N SER A 293 6.17 8.20 4.72
CA SER A 293 5.20 7.13 4.53
C SER A 293 4.53 6.78 5.87
N PRO A 294 3.23 6.48 5.92
CA PRO A 294 2.57 5.91 7.09
C PRO A 294 2.81 4.41 7.24
N GLY A 295 3.54 3.80 6.32
CA GLY A 295 4.02 2.43 6.46
C GLY A 295 4.93 2.30 7.68
N TYR A 296 5.06 1.08 8.19
CA TYR A 296 5.89 0.84 9.37
C TYR A 296 6.72 -0.43 9.23
N THR A 297 7.82 -0.47 9.98
CA THR A 297 8.53 -1.69 10.36
C THR A 297 8.42 -1.84 11.87
N ARG A 298 7.93 -3.00 12.31
CA ARG A 298 7.71 -3.31 13.72
C ARG A 298 8.02 -4.77 14.04
N ILE A 299 8.19 -5.06 15.33
CA ILE A 299 8.27 -6.43 15.83
C ILE A 299 7.00 -6.71 16.65
N ALA A 300 6.24 -7.72 16.25
CA ALA A 300 5.19 -8.27 17.09
C ALA A 300 5.80 -9.04 18.25
N VAL A 301 5.26 -8.82 19.44
CA VAL A 301 5.65 -9.52 20.67
C VAL A 301 4.48 -10.38 21.11
N ASN A 302 4.68 -11.69 21.20
CA ASN A 302 3.62 -12.63 21.56
C ASN A 302 3.27 -12.58 23.05
N GLN A 303 2.28 -11.78 23.42
CA GLN A 303 1.86 -11.61 24.81
C GLN A 303 1.02 -12.78 25.36
N SER A 304 0.70 -13.78 24.57
CA SER A 304 0.17 -15.05 25.10
C SER A 304 1.21 -15.80 25.92
N GLN A 305 2.51 -15.54 25.67
CA GLN A 305 3.60 -16.08 26.46
C GLN A 305 3.82 -15.26 27.72
N GLY A 306 3.84 -15.91 28.90
CA GLY A 306 3.92 -15.26 30.20
C GLY A 306 5.08 -14.28 30.34
N ARG A 307 6.26 -14.60 29.74
CA ARG A 307 7.46 -13.76 29.79
C ARG A 307 7.33 -12.40 29.09
N PHE A 308 6.36 -12.23 28.19
CA PHE A 308 6.11 -10.97 27.48
C PHE A 308 4.89 -10.20 27.99
N LYS A 309 4.15 -10.71 28.98
CA LYS A 309 2.97 -10.03 29.53
C LYS A 309 3.30 -8.74 30.24
N ASP A 310 4.44 -8.69 30.95
CA ASP A 310 4.89 -7.49 31.65
C ASP A 310 5.33 -6.41 30.64
N ALA A 311 4.69 -5.25 30.67
CA ALA A 311 5.03 -4.12 29.81
C ALA A 311 6.50 -3.67 29.97
N ARG A 312 7.09 -3.81 31.19
CA ARG A 312 8.50 -3.47 31.43
C ARG A 312 9.46 -4.29 30.58
N VAL A 313 9.14 -5.56 30.31
CA VAL A 313 9.92 -6.39 29.37
C VAL A 313 9.86 -5.82 27.96
N ARG A 314 8.67 -5.49 27.45
CA ARG A 314 8.49 -4.93 26.11
C ARG A 314 9.13 -3.55 25.97
N GLN A 315 8.99 -2.69 26.99
CA GLN A 315 9.68 -1.41 27.08
C GLN A 315 11.22 -1.58 27.08
N ALA A 316 11.74 -2.57 27.79
CA ALA A 316 13.16 -2.88 27.81
C ALA A 316 13.67 -3.31 26.43
N LEU A 317 12.95 -4.23 25.77
CA LEU A 317 13.31 -4.66 24.40
C LEU A 317 13.34 -3.48 23.44
N LEU A 318 12.36 -2.57 23.49
CA LEU A 318 12.32 -1.38 22.65
C LEU A 318 13.44 -0.40 22.96
N THR A 319 13.74 -0.16 24.25
CA THR A 319 14.81 0.74 24.72
C THR A 319 16.21 0.19 24.38
N ALA A 320 16.35 -1.13 24.22
CA ALA A 320 17.58 -1.80 23.83
C ALA A 320 17.92 -1.67 22.33
N ILE A 321 16.98 -1.20 21.50
CA ILE A 321 17.16 -1.10 20.05
C ILE A 321 17.47 0.35 19.66
N ASP A 322 18.64 0.58 19.02
CA ASP A 322 19.03 1.87 18.42
C ASP A 322 18.22 2.11 17.13
N ARG A 323 16.96 2.50 17.29
CA ARG A 323 16.05 2.77 16.17
C ARG A 323 16.51 3.94 15.31
N LYS A 324 17.11 4.97 15.93
CA LYS A 324 17.71 6.08 15.18
C LYS A 324 18.89 5.58 14.34
N GLY A 325 19.74 4.74 14.90
CA GLY A 325 20.84 4.11 14.17
C GLY A 325 20.36 3.22 13.01
N LEU A 326 19.20 2.55 13.15
CA LEU A 326 18.57 1.82 12.04
C LEU A 326 18.15 2.79 10.92
N VAL A 327 17.47 3.89 11.23
CA VAL A 327 17.08 4.89 10.23
C VAL A 327 18.32 5.48 9.54
N ASP A 328 19.30 5.93 10.31
CA ASP A 328 20.49 6.62 9.76
C ASP A 328 21.36 5.70 8.90
N LYS A 329 21.56 4.43 9.32
CA LYS A 329 22.56 3.53 8.71
C LYS A 329 21.93 2.49 7.76
N VAL A 330 20.71 2.01 8.05
CA VAL A 330 20.06 1.00 7.21
C VAL A 330 19.21 1.66 6.14
N LEU A 331 18.49 2.75 6.48
CA LEU A 331 17.67 3.51 5.54
C LEU A 331 18.39 4.71 4.92
N GLY A 332 19.67 4.95 5.23
CA GLY A 332 20.39 6.12 4.72
C GLY A 332 19.75 7.47 5.08
N GLY A 333 19.05 7.53 6.21
CA GLY A 333 18.29 8.69 6.67
C GLY A 333 16.91 8.86 6.02
N ALA A 334 16.50 7.93 5.13
CA ALA A 334 15.19 8.00 4.48
C ALA A 334 14.12 7.29 5.33
N GLY A 335 13.69 7.95 6.38
CA GLY A 335 12.67 7.45 7.29
C GLY A 335 12.71 8.13 8.65
N LYS A 336 11.80 7.73 9.52
CA LYS A 336 11.75 8.24 10.89
C LYS A 336 11.41 7.15 11.90
N VAL A 337 11.87 7.35 13.14
CA VAL A 337 11.48 6.51 14.28
C VAL A 337 10.00 6.74 14.59
N VAL A 338 9.26 5.66 14.86
CA VAL A 338 7.86 5.70 15.30
C VAL A 338 7.68 5.11 16.68
N ASN A 339 6.68 5.60 17.39
CA ASN A 339 6.42 5.23 18.78
C ASN A 339 5.03 4.61 18.98
N THR A 340 4.15 4.71 18.00
CA THR A 340 2.78 4.20 18.00
C THR A 340 2.32 3.92 16.57
N SER A 341 1.18 3.27 16.42
CA SER A 341 0.49 3.09 15.12
C SER A 341 -0.22 4.36 14.64
N PHE A 342 -0.45 5.32 15.51
CA PHE A 342 -1.15 6.55 15.18
C PHE A 342 -0.25 7.54 14.45
N HIS A 343 -0.79 8.18 13.41
CA HIS A 343 -0.08 9.12 12.56
C HIS A 343 -0.80 10.48 12.51
N GLY A 344 -0.13 11.48 11.94
CA GLY A 344 -0.69 12.80 11.72
C GLY A 344 -1.32 13.37 13.00
N ASP A 345 -2.52 13.87 12.90
CA ASP A 345 -3.28 14.48 13.99
C ASP A 345 -3.70 13.51 15.10
N ALA A 346 -3.78 12.21 14.82
CA ALA A 346 -4.06 11.19 15.81
C ALA A 346 -2.84 10.83 16.68
N ALA A 347 -1.63 11.17 16.24
CA ALA A 347 -0.41 10.96 17.03
C ALA A 347 -0.38 11.88 18.26
N THR A 348 0.32 11.43 19.31
CA THR A 348 0.53 12.21 20.51
C THR A 348 1.98 12.69 20.64
N SER A 349 2.18 13.98 20.88
CA SER A 349 3.49 14.54 21.20
C SER A 349 4.02 14.12 22.58
N ALA A 350 3.14 13.57 23.44
CA ALA A 350 3.49 13.10 24.77
C ALA A 350 3.94 11.62 24.80
N ALA A 351 4.16 10.99 23.64
CA ALA A 351 4.67 9.63 23.57
C ALA A 351 6.10 9.55 24.14
N ASN A 352 6.35 8.51 24.95
CA ASN A 352 7.71 8.19 25.37
C ASN A 352 8.54 7.79 24.12
N PRO A 353 9.65 8.46 23.85
CA PRO A 353 10.46 8.17 22.65
C PRO A 353 11.24 6.86 22.78
N TYR A 354 11.29 6.19 23.94
CA TYR A 354 12.11 4.99 24.16
C TYR A 354 13.48 5.11 23.51
N ALA A 355 14.21 6.17 23.85
CA ALA A 355 15.55 6.39 23.33
C ALA A 355 16.46 5.20 23.66
N TYR A 356 17.41 4.93 22.78
CA TYR A 356 18.38 3.85 22.95
C TYR A 356 19.18 4.03 24.24
N ASP A 357 18.97 3.11 25.19
CA ASP A 357 19.61 3.09 26.51
C ASP A 357 19.77 1.64 26.99
N PRO A 358 20.88 0.98 26.65
CA PRO A 358 21.13 -0.39 27.11
C PRO A 358 21.18 -0.56 28.63
N ALA A 359 21.60 0.47 29.36
CA ALA A 359 21.67 0.40 30.83
C ALA A 359 20.27 0.38 31.44
N LYS A 360 19.40 1.27 30.98
CA LYS A 360 17.98 1.31 31.35
C LYS A 360 17.26 0.01 30.95
N ALA A 361 17.54 -0.52 29.76
CA ALA A 361 16.98 -1.78 29.29
C ALA A 361 17.34 -2.95 30.25
N LYS A 362 18.61 -3.07 30.65
CA LYS A 362 19.04 -4.08 31.65
C LYS A 362 18.31 -3.92 32.96
N SER A 363 18.16 -2.69 33.46
CA SER A 363 17.47 -2.42 34.72
C SER A 363 16.00 -2.82 34.66
N LEU A 364 15.31 -2.53 33.55
CA LEU A 364 13.91 -2.91 33.32
C LEU A 364 13.75 -4.44 33.26
N LEU A 365 14.64 -5.15 32.55
CA LEU A 365 14.63 -6.62 32.47
C LEU A 365 14.84 -7.25 33.85
N ALA A 366 15.82 -6.75 34.61
CA ALA A 366 16.06 -7.23 35.97
C ALA A 366 14.86 -6.99 36.89
N ALA A 367 14.26 -5.79 36.84
CA ALA A 367 13.07 -5.45 37.64
C ALA A 367 11.82 -6.27 37.24
N ALA A 368 11.76 -6.75 36.00
CA ALA A 368 10.70 -7.64 35.51
C ALA A 368 10.98 -9.12 35.74
N GLY A 369 12.13 -9.49 36.30
CA GLY A 369 12.51 -10.90 36.52
C GLY A 369 12.82 -11.68 35.25
N TRP A 370 13.42 -11.01 34.25
CA TRP A 370 13.75 -11.66 32.97
C TRP A 370 14.69 -12.86 33.14
N ASP A 371 14.29 -14.01 32.59
CA ASP A 371 15.10 -15.22 32.57
C ASP A 371 16.01 -15.25 31.33
N ALA A 372 17.23 -14.81 31.49
CA ALA A 372 18.24 -14.75 30.41
C ALA A 372 18.67 -16.16 29.89
N SER A 373 18.36 -17.24 30.62
CA SER A 373 18.70 -18.61 30.20
C SER A 373 17.80 -19.12 29.08
N LYS A 374 16.68 -18.46 28.83
CA LYS A 374 15.69 -18.84 27.81
C LYS A 374 15.81 -17.94 26.57
N PRO A 375 16.41 -18.42 25.49
CA PRO A 375 16.50 -17.64 24.27
C PRO A 375 15.11 -17.36 23.69
N VAL A 376 15.01 -16.28 22.92
CA VAL A 376 13.83 -15.90 22.14
C VAL A 376 14.10 -16.08 20.66
N THR A 377 13.07 -16.45 19.89
CA THR A 377 13.17 -16.52 18.44
C THR A 377 12.64 -15.23 17.81
N LEU A 378 13.42 -14.63 16.90
CA LEU A 378 12.96 -13.53 16.04
C LEU A 378 12.76 -14.07 14.62
N SER A 379 11.50 -14.18 14.22
CA SER A 379 11.12 -14.66 12.89
C SER A 379 10.90 -13.50 11.93
N TRP A 380 11.27 -13.67 10.64
CA TRP A 380 10.96 -12.70 9.59
C TRP A 380 10.91 -13.36 8.22
N ILE A 381 10.22 -12.70 7.26
CA ILE A 381 10.21 -13.08 5.85
C ILE A 381 11.38 -12.37 5.17
N PRO A 382 12.36 -13.11 4.59
CA PRO A 382 13.52 -12.51 3.93
C PRO A 382 13.17 -11.90 2.58
N GLY A 383 14.11 -11.11 2.02
CA GLY A 383 14.02 -10.51 0.68
C GLY A 383 13.77 -9.00 0.68
N GLN A 384 13.58 -8.40 1.86
CA GLN A 384 13.59 -6.95 2.05
C GLN A 384 14.92 -6.57 2.69
N ARG A 385 15.85 -6.01 1.90
CA ARG A 385 17.26 -5.78 2.31
C ARG A 385 17.40 -4.96 3.60
N ASP A 386 16.55 -3.97 3.79
CA ASP A 386 16.51 -3.18 5.03
C ASP A 386 16.14 -4.03 6.24
N ARG A 387 15.14 -4.89 6.15
CA ARG A 387 14.72 -5.79 7.23
C ARG A 387 15.72 -6.90 7.49
N ASP A 388 16.28 -7.48 6.42
CA ASP A 388 17.33 -8.50 6.51
C ASP A 388 18.57 -7.96 7.24
N THR A 389 18.90 -6.68 7.05
CA THR A 389 19.95 -6.00 7.77
C THR A 389 19.53 -5.68 9.21
N ALA A 390 18.32 -5.16 9.41
CA ALA A 390 17.84 -4.74 10.73
C ALA A 390 17.81 -5.91 11.73
N VAL A 391 17.40 -7.12 11.33
CA VAL A 391 17.32 -8.27 12.27
C VAL A 391 18.66 -8.63 12.87
N THR A 392 19.76 -8.52 12.12
CA THR A 392 21.12 -8.82 12.62
C THR A 392 21.61 -7.75 13.61
N VAL A 393 21.31 -6.49 13.34
CA VAL A 393 21.63 -5.38 14.25
C VAL A 393 20.82 -5.53 15.55
N ILE A 394 19.52 -5.79 15.45
CA ILE A 394 18.62 -5.98 16.59
C ILE A 394 19.06 -7.18 17.44
N GLN A 395 19.41 -8.31 16.83
CA GLN A 395 19.94 -9.46 17.55
C GLN A 395 21.16 -9.08 18.40
N SER A 396 22.14 -8.38 17.81
CA SER A 396 23.34 -7.96 18.51
C SER A 396 23.04 -7.03 19.69
N GLN A 397 22.13 -6.08 19.51
CA GLN A 397 21.76 -5.11 20.54
C GLN A 397 20.98 -5.75 21.69
N LEU A 398 20.05 -6.66 21.41
CA LEU A 398 19.33 -7.41 22.42
C LEU A 398 20.25 -8.33 23.21
N LYS A 399 21.19 -8.99 22.55
CA LYS A 399 22.22 -9.79 23.21
C LYS A 399 23.06 -8.97 24.19
N ALA A 400 23.41 -7.74 23.86
CA ALA A 400 24.17 -6.84 24.72
C ALA A 400 23.47 -6.50 26.05
N VAL A 401 22.14 -6.66 26.11
CA VAL A 401 21.35 -6.45 27.34
C VAL A 401 20.90 -7.74 28.02
N GLY A 402 21.40 -8.91 27.58
CA GLY A 402 21.08 -10.20 28.20
C GLY A 402 19.85 -10.90 27.62
N VAL A 403 19.43 -10.51 26.42
CA VAL A 403 18.36 -11.20 25.67
C VAL A 403 18.99 -11.97 24.51
N GLU A 404 19.16 -13.29 24.68
CA GLU A 404 19.67 -14.15 23.62
C GLU A 404 18.61 -14.34 22.54
N VAL A 405 18.92 -13.96 21.28
CA VAL A 405 17.98 -14.02 20.15
C VAL A 405 18.46 -15.03 19.11
N LYS A 406 17.60 -15.96 18.75
CA LYS A 406 17.77 -16.88 17.62
C LYS A 406 17.03 -16.33 16.42
N LEU A 407 17.74 -16.07 15.31
CA LEU A 407 17.14 -15.61 14.06
C LEU A 407 16.52 -16.80 13.31
N LYS A 408 15.30 -16.63 12.79
CA LYS A 408 14.57 -17.64 12.02
C LYS A 408 13.94 -17.02 10.77
N GLN A 409 14.47 -17.33 9.60
CA GLN A 409 13.82 -17.02 8.33
C GLN A 409 12.63 -17.97 8.12
N VAL A 410 11.49 -17.42 7.71
CA VAL A 410 10.26 -18.16 7.47
C VAL A 410 9.57 -17.71 6.19
N GLN A 411 8.72 -18.56 5.62
CA GLN A 411 7.80 -18.17 4.56
C GLN A 411 6.53 -17.54 5.14
N ALA A 412 5.75 -16.86 4.30
CA ALA A 412 4.58 -16.11 4.74
C ALA A 412 3.51 -17.02 5.40
N ASP A 413 3.27 -18.18 4.84
CA ASP A 413 2.33 -19.18 5.35
C ASP A 413 2.78 -19.75 6.72
N GLU A 414 4.07 -20.05 6.88
CA GLU A 414 4.64 -20.48 8.16
C GLU A 414 4.49 -19.40 9.24
N LEU A 415 4.73 -18.12 8.85
CA LEU A 415 4.58 -17.01 9.78
C LEU A 415 3.12 -16.85 10.23
N LEU A 416 2.18 -16.90 9.30
CA LEU A 416 0.74 -16.81 9.59
C LEU A 416 0.27 -17.97 10.48
N SER A 417 0.68 -19.20 10.19
CA SER A 417 0.39 -20.37 11.04
C SER A 417 0.93 -20.18 12.45
N SER A 418 2.15 -19.61 12.60
CA SER A 418 2.74 -19.36 13.92
C SER A 418 1.96 -18.31 14.73
N TYR A 419 1.26 -17.37 14.07
CA TYR A 419 0.35 -16.43 14.74
C TYR A 419 -0.91 -17.11 15.24
N GLU A 420 -1.47 -18.01 14.45
CA GLU A 420 -2.66 -18.79 14.81
C GLU A 420 -2.36 -19.71 16.01
N ASP A 421 -1.29 -20.51 15.92
CA ASP A 421 -0.84 -21.46 16.95
C ASP A 421 -0.21 -20.77 18.17
N LYS A 422 0.06 -19.46 18.10
CA LYS A 422 0.75 -18.72 19.16
C LYS A 422 2.16 -19.24 19.45
N SER A 423 2.82 -19.84 18.45
CA SER A 423 4.11 -20.53 18.60
C SER A 423 5.33 -19.65 18.36
N TYR A 424 5.15 -18.40 17.90
CA TYR A 424 6.24 -17.42 17.76
C TYR A 424 6.57 -16.71 19.07
N ASP A 425 7.77 -16.15 19.20
CA ASP A 425 8.15 -15.22 20.27
C ASP A 425 8.07 -13.77 19.81
N LEU A 426 8.91 -13.45 18.82
CA LEU A 426 9.03 -12.17 18.18
C LEU A 426 8.92 -12.36 16.67
N ALA A 427 8.23 -11.45 15.97
CA ALA A 427 8.12 -11.47 14.52
C ALA A 427 8.32 -10.07 13.94
N LEU A 428 9.36 -9.89 13.11
CA LEU A 428 9.62 -8.64 12.40
C LEU A 428 8.88 -8.63 11.07
N PHE A 429 8.12 -7.57 10.84
CA PHE A 429 7.45 -7.35 9.57
C PHE A 429 7.19 -5.84 9.36
N GLY A 430 6.84 -5.50 8.15
CA GLY A 430 6.44 -4.14 7.79
C GLY A 430 5.17 -4.16 6.96
N GLY A 431 4.59 -3.02 6.78
CA GLY A 431 3.34 -2.82 6.05
C GLY A 431 2.35 -2.00 6.87
N GLY A 432 1.10 -2.06 6.48
CA GLY A 432 0.02 -1.37 7.15
C GLY A 432 -0.03 0.14 6.86
N ASN A 433 -1.22 0.66 6.89
CA ASN A 433 -1.49 2.08 6.82
C ASN A 433 -2.76 2.34 7.66
N TYR A 434 -2.58 2.98 8.79
CA TYR A 434 -3.68 3.36 9.68
C TYR A 434 -3.86 4.89 9.73
N ALA A 435 -3.17 5.59 8.83
CA ALA A 435 -3.10 7.05 8.89
C ALA A 435 -4.37 7.73 8.39
N THR A 436 -5.02 7.17 7.36
CA THR A 436 -6.21 7.77 6.74
C THR A 436 -7.47 7.63 7.61
N GLU A 437 -7.54 6.58 8.42
CA GLU A 437 -8.60 6.41 9.42
C GLU A 437 -8.04 5.76 10.69
N PRO A 438 -7.76 6.55 11.73
CA PRO A 438 -7.13 6.07 12.96
C PRO A 438 -7.92 5.01 13.72
N SER A 439 -9.25 4.92 13.56
CA SER A 439 -10.04 3.86 14.21
C SER A 439 -9.68 2.46 13.70
N THR A 440 -9.05 2.35 12.51
CA THR A 440 -8.54 1.08 12.00
C THR A 440 -7.44 0.45 12.87
N VAL A 441 -6.81 1.22 13.76
CA VAL A 441 -5.90 0.70 14.78
C VAL A 441 -6.56 -0.37 15.66
N ALA A 442 -7.88 -0.29 15.85
CA ALA A 442 -8.63 -1.35 16.53
C ALA A 442 -8.38 -2.74 15.95
N THR A 443 -8.17 -2.86 14.65
CA THR A 443 -7.94 -4.15 13.99
C THR A 443 -6.68 -4.88 14.48
N ILE A 444 -5.71 -4.14 15.04
CA ILE A 444 -4.44 -4.70 15.52
C ILE A 444 -4.27 -4.64 17.05
N ASP A 445 -5.07 -3.83 17.74
CA ASP A 445 -4.88 -3.58 19.17
C ASP A 445 -6.11 -3.94 20.02
N ALA A 446 -7.33 -3.99 19.44
CA ALA A 446 -8.51 -4.27 20.21
C ALA A 446 -8.55 -5.73 20.71
N CYS A 447 -9.14 -5.92 21.89
CA CYS A 447 -9.20 -7.20 22.59
C CYS A 447 -9.91 -8.30 21.79
N ASP A 448 -10.99 -7.94 21.07
CA ASP A 448 -11.79 -8.87 20.26
C ASP A 448 -11.18 -9.15 18.88
N GLN A 449 -10.11 -8.43 18.51
CA GLN A 449 -9.43 -8.56 17.23
C GLN A 449 -8.22 -9.52 17.27
N ALA A 450 -8.15 -10.39 18.27
CA ALA A 450 -7.09 -11.39 18.37
C ALA A 450 -7.07 -12.30 17.13
N TYR A 451 -5.89 -12.45 16.48
CA TYR A 451 -5.73 -13.29 15.30
C TYR A 451 -6.19 -14.75 15.57
N PRO A 452 -6.93 -15.46 14.67
CA PRO A 452 -7.25 -15.07 13.31
C PRO A 452 -8.56 -14.28 13.15
N ALA A 453 -9.30 -13.98 14.21
CA ALA A 453 -10.55 -13.21 14.12
C ALA A 453 -10.32 -11.76 13.63
N GLY A 454 -9.16 -11.20 13.95
CA GLY A 454 -8.69 -9.89 13.50
C GLY A 454 -7.19 -9.88 13.27
N GLY A 455 -6.59 -8.69 13.21
CA GLY A 455 -5.17 -8.48 12.94
C GLY A 455 -4.29 -8.37 14.20
N ASN A 456 -4.86 -8.51 15.41
CA ASN A 456 -4.11 -8.43 16.67
C ASN A 456 -3.28 -9.70 16.91
N ILE A 457 -2.14 -9.76 16.25
CA ILE A 457 -1.19 -10.88 16.37
C ILE A 457 -0.45 -10.84 17.71
N SER A 458 -0.26 -9.66 18.32
CA SER A 458 0.42 -9.53 19.62
C SER A 458 -0.36 -10.10 20.79
N ARG A 459 -1.67 -10.32 20.64
CA ARG A 459 -2.59 -10.72 21.71
C ARG A 459 -2.66 -9.68 22.84
N PHE A 460 -2.32 -8.44 22.52
CA PHE A 460 -2.53 -7.32 23.43
C PHE A 460 -4.02 -7.10 23.70
N CYS A 461 -4.36 -6.67 24.90
CA CYS A 461 -5.73 -6.32 25.26
C CYS A 461 -5.70 -5.28 26.37
N ASP A 462 -6.25 -4.10 26.11
CA ASP A 462 -6.47 -3.04 27.08
C ASP A 462 -7.90 -2.48 26.90
N PRO A 463 -8.84 -2.79 27.82
CA PRO A 463 -10.23 -2.35 27.68
C PRO A 463 -10.41 -0.83 27.63
N LYS A 464 -9.45 -0.06 28.18
CA LYS A 464 -9.49 1.40 28.12
C LYS A 464 -9.16 1.93 26.73
N LEU A 465 -8.24 1.26 26.04
CA LEU A 465 -7.93 1.55 24.63
C LEU A 465 -9.16 1.24 23.76
N ASP A 466 -9.79 0.08 23.94
CA ASP A 466 -11.01 -0.31 23.22
C ASP A 466 -12.15 0.71 23.42
N GLU A 467 -12.33 1.16 24.66
CA GLU A 467 -13.33 2.19 24.99
C GLU A 467 -13.07 3.50 24.24
N LEU A 468 -11.81 3.96 24.18
CA LEU A 468 -11.44 5.20 23.50
C LEU A 468 -11.66 5.13 22.00
N LEU A 469 -11.27 4.01 21.37
CA LEU A 469 -11.48 3.76 19.93
C LEU A 469 -12.98 3.71 19.60
N SER A 470 -13.76 2.98 20.39
CA SER A 470 -15.21 2.90 20.22
C SER A 470 -15.91 4.26 20.40
N LYS A 471 -15.47 5.06 21.38
CA LYS A 471 -15.98 6.42 21.57
C LYS A 471 -15.64 7.34 20.39
N ALA A 472 -14.43 7.21 19.84
CA ALA A 472 -14.04 8.00 18.67
C ALA A 472 -14.92 7.68 17.45
N ASP A 473 -15.32 6.43 17.25
CA ASP A 473 -16.24 6.04 16.17
C ASP A 473 -17.67 6.58 16.37
N ALA A 474 -18.06 6.86 17.62
CA ALA A 474 -19.38 7.37 17.96
C ALA A 474 -19.52 8.90 17.85
N ILE A 475 -18.45 9.63 17.57
CA ILE A 475 -18.44 11.09 17.58
C ILE A 475 -18.14 11.60 16.16
N ALA A 476 -19.01 12.48 15.64
CA ALA A 476 -18.82 13.12 14.34
C ALA A 476 -17.77 14.26 14.37
N ASP A 477 -17.65 14.97 15.51
CA ASP A 477 -16.74 16.12 15.67
C ASP A 477 -15.26 15.70 15.54
N PRO A 478 -14.51 16.22 14.54
CA PRO A 478 -13.14 15.81 14.30
C PRO A 478 -12.17 16.16 15.45
N ALA A 479 -12.40 17.26 16.17
CA ALA A 479 -11.52 17.68 17.25
C ALA A 479 -11.65 16.76 18.47
N GLN A 480 -12.87 16.35 18.78
CA GLN A 480 -13.13 15.38 19.85
C GLN A 480 -12.57 13.99 19.47
N ARG A 481 -12.79 13.53 18.23
CA ARG A 481 -12.18 12.29 17.73
C ARG A 481 -10.66 12.31 17.86
N LYS A 482 -10.00 13.39 17.40
CA LYS A 482 -8.56 13.59 17.54
C LYS A 482 -8.09 13.44 18.98
N SER A 483 -8.78 14.09 19.93
CA SER A 483 -8.44 14.00 21.36
C SER A 483 -8.51 12.56 21.89
N LEU A 484 -9.52 11.79 21.48
CA LEU A 484 -9.68 10.38 21.88
C LEU A 484 -8.58 9.50 21.29
N PHE A 485 -8.22 9.68 20.01
CA PHE A 485 -7.11 8.96 19.39
C PHE A 485 -5.77 9.28 20.05
N GLN A 486 -5.52 10.53 20.42
CA GLN A 486 -4.31 10.91 21.14
C GLN A 486 -4.23 10.27 22.53
N GLN A 487 -5.37 10.08 23.21
CA GLN A 487 -5.41 9.33 24.46
C GLN A 487 -5.16 7.84 24.24
N ALA A 488 -5.73 7.24 23.19
CA ALA A 488 -5.46 5.85 22.81
C ALA A 488 -3.97 5.65 22.46
N ALA A 489 -3.37 6.57 21.70
CA ALA A 489 -1.94 6.56 21.37
C ALA A 489 -1.03 6.59 22.61
N LYS A 490 -1.42 7.30 23.68
CA LYS A 490 -0.67 7.28 24.95
C LYS A 490 -0.71 5.91 25.63
N ILE A 491 -1.85 5.24 25.60
CA ILE A 491 -1.98 3.87 26.15
C ILE A 491 -1.14 2.90 25.35
N GLU A 492 -1.27 2.90 24.02
CA GLU A 492 -0.48 2.05 23.14
C GLU A 492 1.02 2.26 23.37
N ASN A 493 1.48 3.51 23.40
CA ASN A 493 2.87 3.84 23.66
C ASN A 493 3.36 3.33 25.02
N ALA A 494 2.56 3.49 26.08
CA ALA A 494 2.93 3.04 27.42
C ALA A 494 2.98 1.51 27.54
N GLN A 495 2.05 0.82 26.87
CA GLN A 495 1.91 -0.64 26.92
C GLN A 495 2.85 -1.37 25.97
N VAL A 496 3.35 -0.70 24.90
CA VAL A 496 4.24 -1.28 23.89
C VAL A 496 3.72 -2.64 23.37
N PRO A 497 2.51 -2.69 22.78
CA PRO A 497 1.98 -3.95 22.25
C PRO A 497 2.84 -4.51 21.12
N TYR A 498 3.50 -3.62 20.39
CA TYR A 498 4.51 -3.90 19.35
C TYR A 498 5.76 -3.08 19.62
N LEU A 499 6.92 -3.59 19.24
CA LEU A 499 8.13 -2.77 19.19
C LEU A 499 8.10 -1.99 17.86
N TRP A 500 7.59 -0.78 17.91
CA TRP A 500 7.56 0.14 16.76
C TRP A 500 8.98 0.60 16.47
N LEU A 501 9.49 0.34 15.27
CA LEU A 501 10.88 0.63 14.92
C LEU A 501 10.97 1.94 14.13
N TYR A 502 10.52 1.92 12.91
CA TYR A 502 10.61 3.06 12.01
C TYR A 502 9.56 2.99 10.88
N ASN A 503 9.28 4.15 10.30
CA ASN A 503 8.61 4.29 9.03
C ASN A 503 9.67 4.59 7.98
N PRO A 504 9.84 3.78 6.93
CA PRO A 504 10.65 4.15 5.78
C PRO A 504 9.92 5.21 4.95
N ASP A 505 10.65 6.21 4.43
CA ASP A 505 10.10 7.15 3.48
C ASP A 505 9.81 6.48 2.14
N ALA A 506 8.79 6.96 1.43
CA ALA A 506 8.59 6.67 0.03
C ALA A 506 9.57 7.53 -0.80
N VAL A 507 10.63 6.92 -1.28
CA VAL A 507 11.66 7.60 -2.08
C VAL A 507 11.43 7.34 -3.56
N TRP A 508 11.41 8.42 -4.34
CA TRP A 508 11.22 8.40 -5.78
C TRP A 508 12.35 9.12 -6.49
N ALA A 509 12.66 8.67 -7.70
CA ALA A 509 13.55 9.37 -8.59
C ALA A 509 12.88 9.54 -9.96
N HIS A 510 13.04 10.72 -10.52
CA HIS A 510 12.49 11.03 -11.83
C HIS A 510 13.46 11.85 -12.68
N ARG A 511 13.34 11.73 -14.00
CA ARG A 511 14.07 12.57 -14.94
C ARG A 511 13.63 14.03 -14.79
N THR A 512 14.55 14.96 -14.98
CA THR A 512 14.26 16.42 -14.86
C THR A 512 13.23 16.90 -15.88
N GLY A 513 13.02 16.16 -16.98
CA GLY A 513 11.94 16.42 -17.94
C GLY A 513 10.52 16.19 -17.39
N LEU A 514 10.37 15.40 -16.32
CA LEU A 514 9.08 15.26 -15.63
C LEU A 514 8.94 16.36 -14.59
N SER A 515 7.89 17.17 -14.71
CA SER A 515 7.54 18.22 -13.75
C SER A 515 6.14 18.00 -13.18
N GLY A 516 5.85 18.62 -12.03
CA GLY A 516 4.55 18.48 -11.34
C GLY A 516 4.33 17.15 -10.64
N PHE A 517 5.33 16.24 -10.65
CA PHE A 517 5.31 15.05 -9.84
C PHE A 517 5.61 15.41 -8.37
N GLU A 518 4.67 15.12 -7.50
CA GLU A 518 4.83 15.22 -6.07
C GLU A 518 4.75 13.79 -5.49
N PRO A 519 5.77 13.34 -4.73
CA PRO A 519 5.73 12.02 -4.13
C PRO A 519 4.64 11.99 -3.07
N SER A 520 3.89 10.90 -3.04
CA SER A 520 3.02 10.61 -1.92
C SER A 520 3.70 9.63 -0.98
N GLY A 521 3.59 9.86 0.31
CA GLY A 521 4.00 8.91 1.34
C GLY A 521 3.01 7.77 1.52
N LEU A 522 1.79 7.94 1.03
CA LEU A 522 0.82 6.85 0.99
C LEU A 522 1.38 5.70 0.15
N PRO A 523 1.02 4.46 0.45
CA PRO A 523 1.36 3.34 -0.42
C PRO A 523 1.02 3.72 -1.86
N THR A 524 1.94 3.52 -2.77
CA THR A 524 1.84 3.91 -4.20
C THR A 524 0.62 3.38 -4.92
N ASN A 525 -0.20 2.70 -4.23
CA ASN A 525 -1.26 1.81 -4.58
C ASN A 525 -2.63 2.36 -4.22
N GLU A 526 -2.75 3.44 -3.45
CA GLU A 526 -4.07 3.97 -3.14
C GLU A 526 -4.56 4.83 -4.31
N VAL A 527 -5.74 4.49 -4.80
CA VAL A 527 -6.45 5.31 -5.79
C VAL A 527 -6.67 6.69 -5.18
N GLY A 528 -6.43 7.72 -5.99
CA GLY A 528 -6.55 9.10 -5.51
C GLY A 528 -5.30 9.67 -4.83
N THR A 529 -4.18 8.96 -4.89
CA THR A 529 -2.89 9.44 -4.33
C THR A 529 -2.19 10.43 -5.26
N TRP A 530 -2.38 10.30 -6.58
CA TRP A 530 -1.63 11.03 -7.59
C TRP A 530 -2.44 12.19 -8.18
N ASP A 531 -1.82 13.37 -8.29
CA ASP A 531 -2.37 14.54 -8.99
C ASP A 531 -1.86 14.56 -10.44
N PHE A 532 -2.38 13.65 -11.27
CA PHE A 532 -1.96 13.49 -12.66
C PHE A 532 -2.15 14.73 -13.54
N ALA A 533 -3.07 15.62 -13.17
CA ALA A 533 -3.30 16.85 -13.91
C ALA A 533 -2.10 17.80 -13.85
N LYS A 534 -1.27 17.70 -12.81
CA LYS A 534 -0.05 18.49 -12.66
C LYS A 534 1.14 17.95 -13.44
N TRP A 535 1.13 16.67 -13.83
CA TRP A 535 2.28 16.04 -14.46
C TRP A 535 2.47 16.49 -15.89
N LYS A 536 3.69 16.93 -16.21
CA LYS A 536 4.09 17.39 -17.55
C LYS A 536 5.44 16.83 -17.92
N LEU A 537 5.60 16.40 -19.19
CA LEU A 537 6.85 16.01 -19.79
C LEU A 537 7.32 17.11 -20.76
N SER A 538 8.60 17.52 -20.65
CA SER A 538 9.29 18.48 -21.52
C SER A 538 10.35 17.79 -22.37
#